data_4a5c64a5c6540a7db9ce3dc28eaed2b2
#
_entry.id   4a5c64a5c6540a7db9ce3dc28eaed2b2
#
_cell.length_a   1.000
_cell.length_b   1.000
_cell.length_c   1.000
_cell.angle_alpha   90.00
_cell.angle_beta   90.00
_cell.angle_gamma   90.00
#
_symmetry.space_group_name_H-M   'P 1'
#
loop_
_entity.id
_entity.type
_entity.pdbx_description
1 polymer ?
#
loop_
_entity_poly.entity_id
_entity_poly.type
_entity_poly.pdbx_seq_one_letter_code
_entity_poly.pdbx_strand_id
1 'polypeptide(L)'
;MSRSGASGTSDIDGCAARVAGRESGDERVNLSLFYKPSTMSLKLSDKKLAVLGVGKLGGILLRAYLKEGLFSTNRIAATVRHAERASALTQELGVPVSTDNPKAVRGADIILLTIKPQTVAEVLREIALEIGSQTLLVSVAASVPTSYVEQQLAAAGGGKHNEVAVVRAMPNTPAAVGCGMTALCRGNHAKPDHLEVARRMFDAVGRTVVLDEKHMDAVTGLSASGPAFAYIILESLAEGGVKVGLPRDIATLLAAQTMKGAASVVLETGDHPALLKDAVTTPAGCTIDGILELEEGKLRVTLIKAVVKATSRAGELLFEK
;
A
#
# COMPACT_ATOMS: atom_id res chain seq x y z
N MET A 1 11.86 -62.88 7.02
CA MET A 1 12.78 -62.32 6.00
C MET A 1 12.43 -60.88 5.77
N SER A 2 13.31 -60.03 6.20
CA SER A 2 13.29 -58.58 6.24
C SER A 2 13.24 -57.95 4.85
N ARG A 3 12.47 -56.88 4.68
CA ARG A 3 12.77 -55.82 3.71
C ARG A 3 12.51 -54.44 4.32
N SER A 4 13.61 -53.76 4.39
CA SER A 4 13.83 -52.40 4.84
C SER A 4 13.11 -51.36 3.99
N GLY A 5 12.61 -50.31 4.65
CA GLY A 5 12.12 -49.08 4.03
C GLY A 5 13.24 -48.25 3.45
N ALA A 6 12.91 -47.49 2.42
CA ALA A 6 13.67 -46.35 1.95
C ALA A 6 12.74 -45.15 1.86
N SER A 7 12.99 -44.20 2.74
CA SER A 7 12.39 -42.85 2.72
C SER A 7 13.06 -42.02 1.60
N GLY A 8 12.29 -41.63 0.58
CA GLY A 8 12.72 -40.66 -0.41
C GLY A 8 12.39 -39.25 0.06
N THR A 9 13.37 -38.51 0.51
CA THR A 9 13.34 -37.07 0.63
C THR A 9 13.56 -36.47 -0.75
N SER A 10 12.58 -35.76 -1.27
CA SER A 10 12.66 -35.04 -2.55
C SER A 10 13.53 -33.80 -2.40
N ASP A 11 14.65 -33.80 -3.11
CA ASP A 11 15.54 -32.65 -3.35
C ASP A 11 14.79 -31.53 -4.09
N ILE A 12 14.51 -30.43 -3.39
CA ILE A 12 14.03 -29.16 -3.99
C ILE A 12 15.18 -28.15 -4.17
N ASP A 13 16.42 -28.53 -3.83
CA ASP A 13 17.58 -27.63 -3.86
C ASP A 13 18.35 -27.57 -5.21
N GLY A 14 17.83 -28.17 -6.27
CA GLY A 14 18.52 -28.31 -7.56
C GLY A 14 18.34 -27.17 -8.58
N CYS A 15 17.52 -26.16 -8.34
CA CYS A 15 17.18 -25.14 -9.35
C CYS A 15 17.92 -23.80 -9.21
N ALA A 16 18.66 -23.57 -8.14
CA ALA A 16 19.31 -22.28 -7.87
C ALA A 16 20.74 -22.11 -8.44
N ALA A 17 21.31 -23.11 -9.12
CA ALA A 17 22.75 -23.17 -9.40
C ALA A 17 23.17 -23.00 -10.88
N ARG A 18 22.37 -22.46 -11.79
CA ARG A 18 22.72 -22.31 -13.21
C ARG A 18 22.45 -20.97 -13.87
N VAL A 19 22.60 -19.86 -13.18
CA VAL A 19 22.68 -18.52 -13.83
C VAL A 19 23.78 -17.69 -13.19
N ALA A 20 25.01 -18.19 -13.27
CA ALA A 20 26.21 -17.40 -13.05
C ALA A 20 27.00 -17.33 -14.36
N GLY A 21 27.00 -16.20 -15.05
CA GLY A 21 27.91 -15.93 -16.15
C GLY A 21 27.30 -15.21 -17.35
N ARG A 22 27.01 -13.92 -17.21
CA ARG A 22 27.12 -12.94 -18.31
C ARG A 22 27.31 -11.55 -17.70
N GLU A 23 28.57 -11.07 -17.77
CA GLU A 23 28.89 -9.66 -17.61
C GLU A 23 28.37 -8.94 -18.86
N SER A 24 27.30 -8.15 -18.72
CA SER A 24 26.93 -7.09 -19.63
C SER A 24 26.56 -5.89 -18.78
N GLY A 25 27.23 -4.75 -19.01
CA GLY A 25 27.04 -3.52 -18.30
C GLY A 25 25.62 -2.99 -18.51
N ASP A 26 24.74 -3.37 -17.62
CA ASP A 26 23.37 -2.92 -17.54
C ASP A 26 23.22 -2.24 -16.18
N GLU A 27 22.92 -0.94 -16.19
CA GLU A 27 22.54 -0.19 -14.98
C GLU A 27 21.21 -0.76 -14.45
N ARG A 28 21.28 -1.92 -13.81
CA ARG A 28 20.16 -2.43 -13.03
C ARG A 28 19.86 -1.38 -11.99
N VAL A 29 18.65 -0.87 -12.00
CA VAL A 29 18.12 -0.06 -10.91
C VAL A 29 18.25 -0.90 -9.65
N ASN A 30 19.34 -0.66 -8.92
CA ASN A 30 19.65 -1.37 -7.70
C ASN A 30 18.62 -0.92 -6.65
N LEU A 31 17.56 -1.70 -6.47
CA LEU A 31 16.52 -1.44 -5.46
C LEU A 31 17.10 -1.32 -4.04
N SER A 32 18.37 -1.71 -3.83
CA SER A 32 19.09 -1.49 -2.57
C SER A 32 19.63 -0.06 -2.39
N LEU A 33 19.56 0.81 -3.42
CA LEU A 33 19.98 2.22 -3.33
C LEU A 33 18.99 3.09 -2.53
N PHE A 34 17.83 2.56 -2.20
CA PHE A 34 16.83 3.29 -1.47
C PHE A 34 16.91 2.98 0.02
N TYR A 35 17.78 3.77 0.70
CA TYR A 35 17.81 3.92 2.15
C TYR A 35 18.51 2.83 2.97
N LYS A 36 19.68 3.17 3.59
CA LYS A 36 20.26 2.41 4.73
C LYS A 36 19.36 2.61 5.94
N PRO A 37 18.83 1.53 6.54
CA PRO A 37 18.03 1.67 7.76
C PRO A 37 18.88 2.30 8.88
N SER A 38 18.31 3.27 9.57
CA SER A 38 18.85 3.79 10.81
C SER A 38 18.98 2.66 11.85
N THR A 39 20.08 2.57 12.54
CA THR A 39 20.36 1.56 13.57
C THR A 39 19.54 1.78 14.87
N MET A 40 18.63 2.74 14.90
CA MET A 40 17.75 2.97 16.05
C MET A 40 16.70 1.87 16.18
N SER A 41 16.72 1.18 17.31
CA SER A 41 15.66 0.26 17.76
C SER A 41 14.39 1.04 18.10
N LEU A 42 13.64 1.46 17.08
CA LEU A 42 12.39 2.20 17.26
C LEU A 42 11.27 1.18 17.49
N LYS A 43 10.84 1.01 18.75
CA LYS A 43 9.70 0.14 19.09
C LYS A 43 8.41 0.94 18.94
N LEU A 44 7.63 0.64 17.89
CA LEU A 44 6.32 1.25 17.65
C LEU A 44 5.29 0.84 18.72
N SER A 45 5.48 -0.31 19.36
CA SER A 45 4.63 -0.78 20.47
C SER A 45 4.56 0.20 21.65
N ASP A 46 5.61 1.02 21.84
CA ASP A 46 5.68 1.99 22.92
C ASP A 46 5.08 3.35 22.53
N LYS A 47 4.74 3.54 21.26
CA LYS A 47 4.17 4.77 20.72
C LYS A 47 2.65 4.80 20.85
N LYS A 48 2.10 5.99 21.14
CA LYS A 48 0.66 6.22 21.14
C LYS A 48 0.20 6.61 19.74
N LEU A 49 -0.70 5.81 19.18
CA LEU A 49 -1.29 6.00 17.85
C LEU A 49 -2.71 6.54 17.95
N ALA A 50 -2.99 7.65 17.27
CA ALA A 50 -4.34 8.11 17.00
C ALA A 50 -4.70 7.84 15.54
N VAL A 51 -5.78 7.11 15.27
CA VAL A 51 -6.28 6.83 13.91
C VAL A 51 -7.55 7.64 13.68
N LEU A 52 -7.45 8.69 12.87
CA LEU A 52 -8.58 9.56 12.57
C LEU A 52 -9.29 9.07 11.30
N GLY A 53 -10.50 8.54 11.47
CA GLY A 53 -11.34 8.06 10.38
C GLY A 53 -11.23 6.56 10.10
N VAL A 54 -11.70 5.69 11.02
CA VAL A 54 -11.77 4.23 10.78
C VAL A 54 -12.87 3.90 9.76
N GLY A 55 -12.61 4.31 8.51
CA GLY A 55 -13.37 3.93 7.32
C GLY A 55 -12.84 2.63 6.71
N LYS A 56 -13.02 2.47 5.37
CA LYS A 56 -12.54 1.27 4.66
C LYS A 56 -11.02 1.10 4.81
N LEU A 57 -10.24 2.10 4.41
CA LEU A 57 -8.77 2.04 4.43
C LEU A 57 -8.22 2.10 5.86
N GLY A 58 -8.69 3.04 6.68
CA GLY A 58 -8.26 3.16 8.09
C GLY A 58 -8.55 1.89 8.89
N GLY A 59 -9.69 1.23 8.64
CA GLY A 59 -10.02 -0.05 9.23
C GLY A 59 -9.11 -1.20 8.77
N ILE A 60 -8.73 -1.24 7.49
CA ILE A 60 -7.77 -2.22 6.96
C ILE A 60 -6.42 -2.05 7.67
N LEU A 61 -5.88 -0.84 7.70
CA LEU A 61 -4.59 -0.56 8.30
C LEU A 61 -4.60 -0.86 9.81
N LEU A 62 -5.63 -0.41 10.54
CA LEU A 62 -5.72 -0.63 11.98
C LEU A 62 -5.82 -2.11 12.33
N ARG A 63 -6.65 -2.90 11.63
CA ARG A 63 -6.72 -4.36 11.83
C ARG A 63 -5.39 -5.04 11.56
N ALA A 64 -4.69 -4.64 10.50
CA ALA A 64 -3.39 -5.19 10.18
C ALA A 64 -2.35 -4.84 11.26
N TYR A 65 -2.30 -3.61 11.75
CA TYR A 65 -1.41 -3.20 12.84
C TYR A 65 -1.68 -3.96 14.14
N LEU A 66 -2.96 -4.21 14.46
CA LEU A 66 -3.33 -5.01 15.61
C LEU A 66 -2.92 -6.48 15.45
N LYS A 67 -3.14 -7.05 14.27
CA LYS A 67 -2.76 -8.45 13.95
C LYS A 67 -1.25 -8.67 14.05
N GLU A 68 -0.46 -7.74 13.54
CA GLU A 68 1.01 -7.79 13.58
C GLU A 68 1.59 -7.36 14.94
N GLY A 69 0.75 -6.94 15.90
CA GLY A 69 1.21 -6.46 17.20
C GLY A 69 2.10 -5.22 17.13
N LEU A 70 1.94 -4.40 16.07
CA LEU A 70 2.80 -3.26 15.79
C LEU A 70 2.67 -2.16 16.85
N PHE A 71 1.47 -1.99 17.39
CA PHE A 71 1.15 -1.08 18.50
C PHE A 71 0.43 -1.83 19.61
N SER A 72 0.70 -1.45 20.87
CA SER A 72 -0.05 -1.97 22.00
C SER A 72 -1.49 -1.45 21.99
N THR A 73 -2.49 -2.30 22.19
CA THR A 73 -3.92 -1.95 22.11
C THR A 73 -4.31 -0.80 23.04
N ASN A 74 -3.72 -0.74 24.25
CA ASN A 74 -3.94 0.31 25.23
C ASN A 74 -3.26 1.66 24.86
N ARG A 75 -2.51 1.70 23.77
CA ARG A 75 -1.86 2.90 23.21
C ARG A 75 -2.47 3.35 21.89
N ILE A 76 -3.62 2.80 21.53
CA ILE A 76 -4.34 3.19 20.33
C ILE A 76 -5.63 3.91 20.73
N ALA A 77 -5.89 5.04 20.07
CA ALA A 77 -7.20 5.70 20.05
C ALA A 77 -7.64 5.87 18.61
N ALA A 78 -8.93 5.66 18.34
CA ALA A 78 -9.42 5.75 16.96
C ALA A 78 -10.72 6.57 16.91
N THR A 79 -11.01 7.16 15.73
CA THR A 79 -12.25 7.91 15.56
C THR A 79 -13.00 7.50 14.30
N VAL A 80 -14.31 7.72 14.36
CA VAL A 80 -15.24 7.59 13.24
C VAL A 80 -16.18 8.79 13.19
N ARG A 81 -16.75 9.05 12.02
CA ARG A 81 -17.68 10.17 11.85
C ARG A 81 -19.04 9.97 12.58
N HIS A 82 -19.51 8.73 12.65
CA HIS A 82 -20.86 8.39 13.13
C HIS A 82 -20.79 7.57 14.43
N ALA A 83 -21.45 8.04 15.47
CA ALA A 83 -21.43 7.44 16.80
C ALA A 83 -21.94 5.99 16.82
N GLU A 84 -22.91 5.66 15.97
CA GLU A 84 -23.48 4.30 15.89
C GLU A 84 -22.41 3.25 15.53
N ARG A 85 -21.37 3.65 14.76
CA ARG A 85 -20.26 2.76 14.38
C ARG A 85 -19.19 2.65 15.46
N ALA A 86 -19.09 3.62 16.36
CA ALA A 86 -18.02 3.66 17.35
C ALA A 86 -18.07 2.46 18.29
N SER A 87 -19.25 2.15 18.85
CA SER A 87 -19.43 1.03 19.78
C SER A 87 -19.13 -0.33 19.14
N ALA A 88 -19.64 -0.55 17.93
CA ALA A 88 -19.39 -1.80 17.19
C ALA A 88 -17.89 -2.00 16.88
N LEU A 89 -17.20 -0.94 16.43
CA LEU A 89 -15.77 -0.99 16.14
C LEU A 89 -14.93 -1.14 17.42
N THR A 90 -15.35 -0.55 18.55
CA THR A 90 -14.65 -0.75 19.82
C THR A 90 -14.70 -2.22 20.23
N GLN A 91 -15.85 -2.87 20.11
CA GLN A 91 -16.00 -4.30 20.41
C GLN A 91 -15.20 -5.18 19.44
N GLU A 92 -15.23 -4.86 18.14
CA GLU A 92 -14.54 -5.61 17.10
C GLU A 92 -13.01 -5.51 17.22
N LEU A 93 -12.50 -4.29 17.43
CA LEU A 93 -11.07 -4.01 17.36
C LEU A 93 -10.36 -4.09 18.72
N GLY A 94 -11.11 -4.10 19.82
CA GLY A 94 -10.55 -4.11 21.17
C GLY A 94 -9.78 -2.82 21.54
N VAL A 95 -10.03 -1.71 20.83
CA VAL A 95 -9.42 -0.40 21.08
C VAL A 95 -10.51 0.68 21.23
N PRO A 96 -10.26 1.78 21.98
CA PRO A 96 -11.23 2.87 22.11
C PRO A 96 -11.50 3.52 20.76
N VAL A 97 -12.78 3.54 20.34
CA VAL A 97 -13.24 4.26 19.14
C VAL A 97 -14.31 5.27 19.56
N SER A 98 -14.17 6.52 19.15
CA SER A 98 -15.08 7.61 19.47
C SER A 98 -15.38 8.50 18.25
N THR A 99 -16.12 9.59 18.45
CA THR A 99 -16.29 10.66 17.44
C THR A 99 -15.48 11.91 17.78
N ASP A 100 -14.68 11.89 18.85
CA ASP A 100 -13.94 13.03 19.40
C ASP A 100 -12.49 13.01 18.92
N ASN A 101 -12.21 13.73 17.83
CA ASN A 101 -10.88 13.82 17.24
C ASN A 101 -9.86 14.50 18.18
N PRO A 102 -10.16 15.65 18.83
CA PRO A 102 -9.28 16.30 19.79
C PRO A 102 -8.84 15.38 20.93
N LYS A 103 -9.80 14.66 21.53
CA LYS A 103 -9.48 13.71 22.60
C LYS A 103 -8.59 12.55 22.12
N ALA A 104 -8.82 12.05 20.92
CA ALA A 104 -8.05 10.93 20.36
C ALA A 104 -6.58 11.31 20.12
N VAL A 105 -6.29 12.55 19.67
CA VAL A 105 -4.92 12.99 19.35
C VAL A 105 -4.14 13.50 20.57
N ARG A 106 -4.80 13.77 21.68
CA ARG A 106 -4.14 14.30 22.89
C ARG A 106 -3.05 13.37 23.39
N GLY A 107 -1.80 13.86 23.32
CA GLY A 107 -0.61 13.11 23.70
C GLY A 107 -0.28 11.96 22.77
N ALA A 108 -0.77 11.95 21.53
CA ALA A 108 -0.38 10.97 20.53
C ALA A 108 1.03 11.26 20.00
N ASP A 109 1.86 10.22 19.87
CA ASP A 109 3.16 10.29 19.19
C ASP A 109 2.97 10.29 17.67
N ILE A 110 1.95 9.56 17.19
CA ILE A 110 1.66 9.39 15.78
C ILE A 110 0.16 9.60 15.55
N ILE A 111 -0.19 10.42 14.58
CA ILE A 111 -1.56 10.59 14.09
C ILE A 111 -1.62 10.01 12.68
N LEU A 112 -2.45 9.01 12.46
CA LEU A 112 -2.76 8.45 11.15
C LEU A 112 -4.08 9.03 10.64
N LEU A 113 -4.01 9.91 9.65
CA LEU A 113 -5.15 10.62 9.07
C LEU A 113 -5.69 9.84 7.87
N THR A 114 -6.81 9.13 8.07
CA THR A 114 -7.44 8.24 7.08
C THR A 114 -8.85 8.69 6.68
N ILE A 115 -9.03 9.99 6.57
CA ILE A 115 -10.29 10.65 6.22
C ILE A 115 -10.35 11.02 4.73
N LYS A 116 -11.52 11.43 4.27
CA LYS A 116 -11.69 11.91 2.89
C LYS A 116 -10.99 13.25 2.68
N PRO A 117 -10.41 13.52 1.50
CA PRO A 117 -9.72 14.78 1.19
C PRO A 117 -10.51 16.04 1.57
N GLN A 118 -11.82 16.04 1.30
CA GLN A 118 -12.71 17.19 1.52
C GLN A 118 -12.90 17.55 3.00
N THR A 119 -12.64 16.62 3.92
CA THR A 119 -12.79 16.84 5.37
C THR A 119 -11.47 17.13 6.07
N VAL A 120 -10.35 17.11 5.36
CA VAL A 120 -9.01 17.28 5.95
C VAL A 120 -8.87 18.62 6.65
N ALA A 121 -9.24 19.73 6.02
CA ALA A 121 -9.12 21.07 6.61
C ALA A 121 -9.96 21.24 7.88
N GLU A 122 -11.17 20.66 7.91
CA GLU A 122 -12.05 20.68 9.09
C GLU A 122 -11.40 19.93 10.25
N VAL A 123 -11.00 18.68 10.02
CA VAL A 123 -10.38 17.83 11.06
C VAL A 123 -9.06 18.42 11.56
N LEU A 124 -8.21 18.97 10.67
CA LEU A 124 -6.96 19.60 11.09
C LEU A 124 -7.22 20.81 12.00
N ARG A 125 -8.26 21.61 11.73
CA ARG A 125 -8.64 22.71 12.62
C ARG A 125 -9.14 22.23 13.98
N GLU A 126 -9.91 21.15 14.04
CA GLU A 126 -10.39 20.57 15.30
C GLU A 126 -9.23 20.12 16.21
N ILE A 127 -8.18 19.52 15.61
CA ILE A 127 -7.11 18.89 16.38
C ILE A 127 -5.88 19.78 16.61
N ALA A 128 -5.77 20.92 15.91
CA ALA A 128 -4.54 21.72 15.88
C ALA A 128 -4.01 22.10 17.27
N LEU A 129 -4.88 22.43 18.23
CA LEU A 129 -4.45 22.85 19.57
C LEU A 129 -4.04 21.67 20.47
N GLU A 130 -4.38 20.45 20.10
CA GLU A 130 -4.12 19.24 20.88
C GLU A 130 -2.90 18.44 20.38
N ILE A 131 -2.34 18.81 19.22
CA ILE A 131 -1.16 18.15 18.64
C ILE A 131 0.09 18.59 19.42
N GLY A 132 0.92 17.62 19.82
CA GLY A 132 2.20 17.88 20.44
C GLY A 132 3.28 18.30 19.43
N SER A 133 4.30 19.05 19.88
CA SER A 133 5.41 19.49 19.02
C SER A 133 6.27 18.35 18.45
N GLN A 134 6.21 17.17 19.05
CA GLN A 134 6.96 15.98 18.60
C GLN A 134 6.07 14.95 17.88
N THR A 135 4.81 15.31 17.64
CA THR A 135 3.87 14.40 16.97
C THR A 135 4.19 14.28 15.48
N LEU A 136 4.22 13.05 14.98
CA LEU A 136 4.24 12.75 13.56
C LEU A 136 2.82 12.62 13.02
N LEU A 137 2.45 13.43 12.02
CA LEU A 137 1.20 13.27 11.29
C LEU A 137 1.47 12.50 9.99
N VAL A 138 0.84 11.34 9.84
CA VAL A 138 0.87 10.52 8.62
C VAL A 138 -0.47 10.65 7.92
N SER A 139 -0.50 11.29 6.76
CA SER A 139 -1.71 11.46 5.96
C SER A 139 -1.80 10.46 4.83
N VAL A 140 -2.92 9.73 4.74
CA VAL A 140 -3.24 8.87 3.58
C VAL A 140 -4.34 9.49 2.70
N ALA A 141 -4.66 10.76 2.90
CA ALA A 141 -5.66 11.47 2.10
C ALA A 141 -5.16 11.63 0.66
N ALA A 142 -5.91 11.09 -0.29
CA ALA A 142 -5.58 11.23 -1.71
C ALA A 142 -5.60 12.71 -2.12
N SER A 143 -4.70 13.10 -3.01
CA SER A 143 -4.64 14.45 -3.60
C SER A 143 -4.37 15.60 -2.63
N VAL A 144 -4.10 15.34 -1.35
CA VAL A 144 -3.78 16.36 -0.34
C VAL A 144 -2.28 16.47 -0.18
N PRO A 145 -1.63 17.57 -0.63
CA PRO A 145 -0.20 17.77 -0.48
C PRO A 145 0.22 17.95 0.98
N THR A 146 1.46 17.62 1.30
CA THR A 146 2.03 17.84 2.64
C THR A 146 2.01 19.32 3.01
N SER A 147 2.34 20.21 2.07
CA SER A 147 2.31 21.65 2.27
C SER A 147 0.91 22.17 2.65
N TYR A 148 -0.16 21.59 2.07
CA TYR A 148 -1.52 21.95 2.44
C TYR A 148 -1.82 21.57 3.90
N VAL A 149 -1.43 20.36 4.33
CA VAL A 149 -1.60 19.90 5.72
C VAL A 149 -0.84 20.81 6.69
N GLU A 150 0.42 21.11 6.38
CA GLU A 150 1.29 21.98 7.18
C GLU A 150 0.68 23.40 7.31
N GLN A 151 0.18 23.98 6.21
CA GLN A 151 -0.47 25.30 6.20
C GLN A 151 -1.75 25.32 7.05
N GLN A 152 -2.61 24.30 6.92
CA GLN A 152 -3.84 24.22 7.72
C GLN A 152 -3.55 24.13 9.23
N LEU A 153 -2.55 23.34 9.62
CA LEU A 153 -2.13 23.21 11.01
C LEU A 153 -1.53 24.53 11.55
N ALA A 154 -0.67 25.17 10.80
CA ALA A 154 -0.07 26.45 11.19
C ALA A 154 -1.14 27.54 11.37
N ALA A 155 -2.10 27.65 10.44
CA ALA A 155 -3.17 28.61 10.51
C ALA A 155 -4.10 28.40 11.72
N ALA A 156 -4.43 27.14 12.04
CA ALA A 156 -5.33 26.78 13.13
C ALA A 156 -4.63 26.81 14.52
N GLY A 157 -3.32 26.54 14.58
CA GLY A 157 -2.55 26.48 15.81
C GLY A 157 -2.05 27.82 16.35
N GLY A 158 -2.39 28.96 15.71
CA GLY A 158 -1.98 30.29 16.15
C GLY A 158 -0.45 30.47 16.21
N GLY A 159 0.29 29.84 15.29
CA GLY A 159 1.76 29.88 15.23
C GLY A 159 2.48 28.88 16.13
N LYS A 160 1.77 28.14 16.98
CA LYS A 160 2.38 27.11 17.88
C LYS A 160 2.81 25.84 17.15
N HIS A 161 2.31 25.59 15.94
CA HIS A 161 2.49 24.34 15.18
C HIS A 161 3.07 24.56 13.78
N ASN A 162 3.95 25.56 13.65
CA ASN A 162 4.59 25.86 12.37
C ASN A 162 5.52 24.74 11.88
N GLU A 163 5.87 23.77 12.73
CA GLU A 163 6.89 22.75 12.45
C GLU A 163 6.40 21.31 12.70
N VAL A 164 5.08 21.05 12.58
CA VAL A 164 4.57 19.67 12.72
C VAL A 164 5.15 18.81 11.60
N ALA A 165 5.75 17.67 11.99
CA ALA A 165 6.26 16.71 11.03
C ALA A 165 5.10 16.02 10.27
N VAL A 166 5.06 16.17 8.95
CA VAL A 166 4.05 15.54 8.08
C VAL A 166 4.72 14.55 7.14
N VAL A 167 4.20 13.33 7.08
CA VAL A 167 4.52 12.33 6.05
C VAL A 167 3.25 12.00 5.29
N ARG A 168 3.28 12.11 3.97
CA ARG A 168 2.19 11.66 3.11
C ARG A 168 2.47 10.22 2.71
N ALA A 169 1.46 9.37 2.84
CA ALA A 169 1.48 7.98 2.45
C ALA A 169 0.34 7.71 1.47
N MET A 170 0.62 6.91 0.43
CA MET A 170 -0.38 6.45 -0.53
C MET A 170 -0.39 4.93 -0.58
N PRO A 171 -1.10 4.28 0.37
CA PRO A 171 -1.28 2.83 0.40
C PRO A 171 -2.37 2.39 -0.59
N ASN A 172 -2.48 1.07 -0.75
CA ASN A 172 -3.57 0.46 -1.48
C ASN A 172 -4.27 -0.65 -0.67
N THR A 173 -5.42 -1.11 -1.15
CA THR A 173 -6.28 -2.05 -0.42
C THR A 173 -5.71 -3.46 -0.21
N PRO A 174 -4.78 -4.01 -1.03
CA PRO A 174 -4.13 -5.28 -0.73
C PRO A 174 -3.34 -5.32 0.59
N ALA A 175 -3.12 -4.18 1.24
CA ALA A 175 -2.65 -4.10 2.62
C ALA A 175 -3.46 -4.97 3.60
N ALA A 176 -4.74 -5.25 3.29
CA ALA A 176 -5.60 -6.14 4.07
C ALA A 176 -5.05 -7.57 4.22
N VAL A 177 -4.24 -8.01 3.27
CA VAL A 177 -3.62 -9.35 3.22
C VAL A 177 -2.09 -9.30 3.23
N GLY A 178 -1.50 -8.20 3.69
CA GLY A 178 -0.05 -8.03 3.77
C GLY A 178 0.64 -7.82 2.42
N CYS A 179 -0.11 -7.59 1.35
CA CYS A 179 0.38 -7.38 -0.01
C CYS A 179 0.18 -5.94 -0.49
N GLY A 180 0.16 -4.98 0.43
CA GLY A 180 0.03 -3.57 0.10
C GLY A 180 1.27 -3.02 -0.60
N MET A 181 1.06 -1.97 -1.41
CA MET A 181 2.13 -1.10 -1.88
C MET A 181 1.86 0.30 -1.37
N THR A 182 2.84 0.92 -0.71
CA THR A 182 2.69 2.27 -0.16
C THR A 182 3.82 3.16 -0.64
N ALA A 183 3.49 4.26 -1.31
CA ALA A 183 4.44 5.33 -1.54
C ALA A 183 4.43 6.31 -0.36
N LEU A 184 5.63 6.79 0.00
CA LEU A 184 5.84 7.74 1.09
C LEU A 184 6.59 8.97 0.57
N CYS A 185 6.19 10.15 1.03
CA CYS A 185 7.01 11.36 0.88
C CYS A 185 6.97 12.20 2.16
N ARG A 186 8.03 12.99 2.35
CA ARG A 186 8.16 13.88 3.51
C ARG A 186 7.62 15.26 3.19
N GLY A 187 6.94 15.88 4.14
CA GLY A 187 6.73 17.31 4.20
C GLY A 187 8.01 18.06 4.62
N ASN A 188 7.89 19.39 4.68
CA ASN A 188 9.03 20.29 4.93
C ASN A 188 9.66 20.08 6.31
N HIS A 189 8.85 19.79 7.34
CA HIS A 189 9.30 19.64 8.71
C HIS A 189 9.56 18.18 9.12
N ALA A 190 9.28 17.22 8.27
CA ALA A 190 9.52 15.81 8.54
C ALA A 190 11.01 15.46 8.36
N LYS A 191 11.62 14.91 9.41
CA LYS A 191 13.01 14.41 9.42
C LYS A 191 13.08 12.99 8.85
N PRO A 192 14.30 12.49 8.50
CA PRO A 192 14.48 11.11 8.07
C PRO A 192 13.90 10.07 9.05
N ASP A 193 14.02 10.30 10.37
CA ASP A 193 13.47 9.40 11.38
C ASP A 193 11.94 9.33 11.34
N HIS A 194 11.25 10.43 11.02
CA HIS A 194 9.80 10.44 10.86
C HIS A 194 9.38 9.58 9.65
N LEU A 195 10.15 9.64 8.57
CA LEU A 195 9.92 8.79 7.39
C LEU A 195 10.14 7.31 7.72
N GLU A 196 11.17 6.99 8.53
CA GLU A 196 11.44 5.62 8.97
C GLU A 196 10.31 5.06 9.84
N VAL A 197 9.73 5.89 10.73
CA VAL A 197 8.51 5.52 11.49
C VAL A 197 7.38 5.15 10.54
N ALA A 198 7.07 6.03 9.58
CA ALA A 198 6.01 5.79 8.60
C ALA A 198 6.32 4.53 7.76
N ARG A 199 7.57 4.36 7.31
CA ARG A 199 8.00 3.18 6.56
C ARG A 199 7.71 1.90 7.32
N ARG A 200 8.09 1.80 8.59
CA ARG A 200 7.82 0.62 9.43
C ARG A 200 6.34 0.35 9.62
N MET A 201 5.52 1.39 9.71
CA MET A 201 4.06 1.20 9.80
C MET A 201 3.52 0.52 8.53
N PHE A 202 3.99 0.92 7.35
CA PHE A 202 3.47 0.40 6.09
C PHE A 202 4.20 -0.88 5.61
N ASP A 203 5.46 -1.10 5.99
CA ASP A 203 6.16 -2.37 5.74
C ASP A 203 5.49 -3.54 6.48
N ALA A 204 4.80 -3.30 7.59
CA ALA A 204 4.00 -4.30 8.29
C ALA A 204 2.78 -4.78 7.47
N VAL A 205 2.38 -4.06 6.43
CA VAL A 205 1.20 -4.37 5.61
C VAL A 205 1.52 -4.55 4.13
N GLY A 206 2.82 -4.59 3.77
CA GLY A 206 3.26 -4.77 2.39
C GLY A 206 4.66 -4.22 2.14
N ARG A 207 4.86 -3.58 1.00
CA ARG A 207 6.11 -2.94 0.60
C ARG A 207 5.96 -1.43 0.57
N THR A 208 7.06 -0.71 0.83
CA THR A 208 7.10 0.74 0.74
C THR A 208 8.11 1.23 -0.30
N VAL A 209 7.85 2.40 -0.86
CA VAL A 209 8.79 3.16 -1.68
C VAL A 209 8.76 4.62 -1.27
N VAL A 210 9.92 5.27 -1.24
CA VAL A 210 10.01 6.70 -0.98
C VAL A 210 10.19 7.44 -2.30
N LEU A 211 9.35 8.45 -2.54
CA LEU A 211 9.33 9.23 -3.78
C LEU A 211 9.17 10.72 -3.47
N ASP A 212 9.53 11.56 -4.44
CA ASP A 212 9.17 12.97 -4.40
C ASP A 212 7.65 13.15 -4.48
N GLU A 213 7.12 14.15 -3.78
CA GLU A 213 5.67 14.40 -3.71
C GLU A 213 5.02 14.62 -5.09
N LYS A 214 5.76 15.19 -6.05
CA LYS A 214 5.30 15.39 -7.43
C LYS A 214 4.83 14.10 -8.14
N HIS A 215 5.25 12.93 -7.65
CA HIS A 215 4.86 11.62 -8.22
C HIS A 215 3.63 10.98 -7.54
N MET A 216 3.10 11.57 -6.47
CA MET A 216 2.04 10.94 -5.67
C MET A 216 0.72 10.77 -6.43
N ASP A 217 0.40 11.65 -7.39
CA ASP A 217 -0.80 11.49 -8.21
C ASP A 217 -0.64 10.34 -9.22
N ALA A 218 0.57 10.15 -9.77
CA ALA A 218 0.89 8.99 -10.60
C ALA A 218 0.82 7.68 -9.80
N VAL A 219 1.30 7.68 -8.54
CA VAL A 219 1.13 6.54 -7.62
C VAL A 219 -0.35 6.28 -7.36
N THR A 220 -1.16 7.31 -7.18
CA THR A 220 -2.60 7.16 -6.99
C THR A 220 -3.24 6.47 -8.20
N GLY A 221 -2.91 6.92 -9.41
CA GLY A 221 -3.42 6.35 -10.65
C GLY A 221 -2.96 4.91 -10.89
N LEU A 222 -1.69 4.60 -10.62
CA LEU A 222 -1.12 3.29 -10.88
C LEU A 222 -1.37 2.29 -9.74
N SER A 223 -1.07 2.66 -8.50
CA SER A 223 -1.01 1.73 -7.36
C SER A 223 -2.27 1.76 -6.50
N ALA A 224 -2.81 2.93 -6.17
CA ALA A 224 -4.02 3.01 -5.36
C ALA A 224 -5.27 2.59 -6.14
N SER A 225 -5.36 2.94 -7.43
CA SER A 225 -6.43 2.53 -8.35
C SER A 225 -6.19 1.16 -8.97
N GLY A 226 -4.92 0.73 -9.07
CA GLY A 226 -4.48 -0.49 -9.74
C GLY A 226 -5.20 -1.77 -9.34
N PRO A 227 -5.53 -2.01 -8.06
CA PRO A 227 -6.30 -3.19 -7.66
C PRO A 227 -7.64 -3.32 -8.41
N ALA A 228 -8.33 -2.20 -8.69
CA ALA A 228 -9.58 -2.25 -9.46
C ALA A 228 -9.33 -2.70 -10.91
N PHE A 229 -8.24 -2.25 -11.53
CA PHE A 229 -7.86 -2.67 -12.89
C PHE A 229 -7.47 -4.15 -12.91
N ALA A 230 -6.71 -4.60 -11.91
CA ALA A 230 -6.33 -6.00 -11.77
C ALA A 230 -7.55 -6.92 -11.57
N TYR A 231 -8.57 -6.48 -10.82
CA TYR A 231 -9.80 -7.26 -10.65
C TYR A 231 -10.59 -7.40 -11.95
N ILE A 232 -10.64 -6.38 -12.81
CA ILE A 232 -11.25 -6.49 -14.15
C ILE A 232 -10.49 -7.52 -15.01
N ILE A 233 -9.15 -7.50 -14.98
CA ILE A 233 -8.35 -8.47 -15.74
C ILE A 233 -8.57 -9.89 -15.19
N LEU A 234 -8.56 -10.07 -13.87
CA LEU A 234 -8.82 -11.36 -13.22
C LEU A 234 -10.19 -11.91 -13.56
N GLU A 235 -11.22 -11.08 -13.50
CA GLU A 235 -12.58 -11.45 -13.87
C GLU A 235 -12.65 -11.87 -15.33
N SER A 236 -12.05 -11.10 -16.25
CA SER A 236 -12.02 -11.41 -17.68
C SER A 236 -11.32 -12.74 -17.99
N LEU A 237 -10.19 -13.02 -17.32
CA LEU A 237 -9.49 -14.30 -17.46
C LEU A 237 -10.35 -15.47 -16.95
N ALA A 238 -11.01 -15.29 -15.79
CA ALA A 238 -11.91 -16.30 -15.23
C ALA A 238 -13.12 -16.57 -16.16
N GLU A 239 -13.72 -15.51 -16.74
CA GLU A 239 -14.80 -15.64 -17.72
C GLU A 239 -14.34 -16.41 -18.98
N GLY A 240 -13.11 -16.12 -19.46
CA GLY A 240 -12.49 -16.89 -20.55
C GLY A 240 -12.36 -18.37 -20.19
N GLY A 241 -11.92 -18.69 -18.97
CA GLY A 241 -11.87 -20.06 -18.46
C GLY A 241 -13.23 -20.76 -18.45
N VAL A 242 -14.28 -20.05 -18.01
CA VAL A 242 -15.65 -20.57 -18.03
C VAL A 242 -16.13 -20.80 -19.46
N LYS A 243 -15.80 -19.89 -20.38
CA LYS A 243 -16.17 -20.00 -21.81
C LYS A 243 -15.62 -21.26 -22.46
N VAL A 244 -14.44 -21.73 -22.02
CA VAL A 244 -13.81 -22.94 -22.55
C VAL A 244 -14.12 -24.20 -21.71
N GLY A 245 -15.08 -24.11 -20.77
CA GLY A 245 -15.65 -25.27 -20.08
C GLY A 245 -15.14 -25.49 -18.63
N LEU A 246 -14.32 -24.62 -18.06
CA LEU A 246 -13.92 -24.74 -16.65
C LEU A 246 -15.07 -24.34 -15.70
N PRO A 247 -15.23 -25.02 -14.57
CA PRO A 247 -16.09 -24.52 -13.47
C PRO A 247 -15.64 -23.13 -13.02
N ARG A 248 -16.58 -22.25 -12.68
CA ARG A 248 -16.32 -20.83 -12.37
C ARG A 248 -15.35 -20.64 -11.20
N ASP A 249 -15.49 -21.41 -10.15
CA ASP A 249 -14.62 -21.37 -8.96
C ASP A 249 -13.18 -21.78 -9.31
N ILE A 250 -13.01 -22.81 -10.12
CA ILE A 250 -11.70 -23.27 -10.61
C ILE A 250 -11.08 -22.21 -11.56
N ALA A 251 -11.86 -21.66 -12.48
CA ALA A 251 -11.37 -20.61 -13.40
C ALA A 251 -10.91 -19.38 -12.62
N THR A 252 -11.66 -18.95 -11.60
CA THR A 252 -11.28 -17.83 -10.72
C THR A 252 -10.00 -18.12 -9.94
N LEU A 253 -9.88 -19.32 -9.37
CA LEU A 253 -8.67 -19.73 -8.62
C LEU A 253 -7.43 -19.73 -9.52
N LEU A 254 -7.55 -20.33 -10.72
CA LEU A 254 -6.45 -20.38 -11.69
C LEU A 254 -6.03 -18.98 -12.13
N ALA A 255 -6.96 -18.11 -12.49
CA ALA A 255 -6.67 -16.73 -12.90
C ALA A 255 -5.96 -15.96 -11.77
N ALA A 256 -6.48 -16.03 -10.55
CA ALA A 256 -5.90 -15.33 -9.40
C ALA A 256 -4.48 -15.83 -9.08
N GLN A 257 -4.26 -17.15 -9.04
CA GLN A 257 -2.94 -17.73 -8.75
C GLN A 257 -1.94 -17.44 -9.87
N THR A 258 -2.36 -17.47 -11.13
CA THR A 258 -1.51 -17.12 -12.28
C THR A 258 -1.04 -15.67 -12.22
N MET A 259 -1.96 -14.72 -11.97
CA MET A 259 -1.62 -13.30 -11.82
C MET A 259 -0.67 -13.05 -10.65
N LYS A 260 -0.95 -13.67 -9.50
CA LYS A 260 -0.08 -13.61 -8.32
C LYS A 260 1.31 -14.13 -8.63
N GLY A 261 1.41 -15.31 -9.28
CA GLY A 261 2.69 -15.93 -9.65
C GLY A 261 3.49 -15.05 -10.59
N ALA A 262 2.89 -14.54 -11.66
CA ALA A 262 3.55 -13.66 -12.61
C ALA A 262 4.08 -12.36 -11.95
N ALA A 263 3.28 -11.74 -11.09
CA ALA A 263 3.71 -10.56 -10.33
C ALA A 263 4.85 -10.89 -9.36
N SER A 264 4.81 -12.05 -8.68
CA SER A 264 5.87 -12.48 -7.76
C SER A 264 7.19 -12.68 -8.49
N VAL A 265 7.20 -13.29 -9.67
CA VAL A 265 8.43 -13.46 -10.47
C VAL A 265 9.06 -12.11 -10.78
N VAL A 266 8.29 -11.12 -11.26
CA VAL A 266 8.81 -9.76 -11.52
C VAL A 266 9.41 -9.13 -10.26
N LEU A 267 8.73 -9.28 -9.11
CA LEU A 267 9.17 -8.68 -7.84
C LEU A 267 10.43 -9.34 -7.25
N GLU A 268 10.64 -10.62 -7.52
CA GLU A 268 11.75 -11.41 -6.97
C GLU A 268 12.98 -11.35 -7.87
N THR A 269 12.79 -11.44 -9.20
CA THR A 269 13.91 -11.44 -10.15
C THR A 269 14.34 -10.03 -10.55
N GLY A 270 13.41 -9.08 -10.56
CA GLY A 270 13.63 -7.74 -11.13
C GLY A 270 13.69 -7.73 -12.65
N ASP A 271 13.41 -8.85 -13.31
CA ASP A 271 13.44 -8.96 -14.77
C ASP A 271 12.32 -8.13 -15.41
N HIS A 272 12.64 -7.60 -16.59
CA HIS A 272 11.66 -6.82 -17.34
C HIS A 272 10.50 -7.72 -17.80
N PRO A 273 9.22 -7.31 -17.59
CA PRO A 273 8.06 -8.13 -17.94
C PRO A 273 8.03 -8.63 -19.38
N ALA A 274 8.62 -7.91 -20.35
CA ALA A 274 8.70 -8.36 -21.72
C ALA A 274 9.58 -9.61 -21.89
N LEU A 275 10.71 -9.69 -21.17
CA LEU A 275 11.57 -10.87 -21.18
C LEU A 275 10.87 -12.09 -20.60
N LEU A 276 10.17 -11.89 -19.47
CA LEU A 276 9.39 -12.96 -18.83
C LEU A 276 8.25 -13.44 -19.73
N LYS A 277 7.55 -12.52 -20.44
CA LYS A 277 6.55 -12.87 -21.44
C LYS A 277 7.15 -13.72 -22.57
N ASP A 278 8.29 -13.32 -23.10
CA ASP A 278 8.98 -14.07 -24.17
C ASP A 278 9.41 -15.46 -23.72
N ALA A 279 9.87 -15.60 -22.46
CA ALA A 279 10.29 -16.89 -21.89
C ALA A 279 9.15 -17.92 -21.78
N VAL A 280 7.88 -17.49 -21.66
CA VAL A 280 6.72 -18.39 -21.63
C VAL A 280 6.05 -18.53 -22.98
N THR A 281 6.59 -17.90 -24.04
CA THR A 281 6.02 -17.92 -25.38
C THR A 281 6.86 -18.83 -26.28
N THR A 282 6.36 -20.05 -26.54
CA THR A 282 7.03 -21.02 -27.40
C THR A 282 6.59 -20.86 -28.87
N PRO A 283 7.46 -21.15 -29.85
CA PRO A 283 7.07 -21.15 -31.27
C PRO A 283 5.88 -22.07 -31.55
N ALA A 284 4.88 -21.56 -32.25
CA ALA A 284 3.62 -22.26 -32.59
C ALA A 284 2.82 -22.76 -31.35
N GLY A 285 3.10 -22.23 -30.14
CA GLY A 285 2.37 -22.57 -28.93
C GLY A 285 1.07 -21.77 -28.80
N CYS A 286 0.14 -22.23 -27.96
CA CYS A 286 -1.14 -21.55 -27.70
C CYS A 286 -0.97 -20.16 -27.05
N THR A 287 0.16 -19.91 -26.42
CA THR A 287 0.43 -18.62 -25.77
C THR A 287 0.53 -17.48 -26.77
N ILE A 288 1.17 -17.68 -27.92
CA ILE A 288 1.30 -16.63 -28.93
C ILE A 288 -0.05 -16.26 -29.54
N ASP A 289 -0.93 -17.24 -29.77
CA ASP A 289 -2.26 -16.98 -30.29
C ASP A 289 -3.07 -16.11 -29.30
N GLY A 290 -3.01 -16.43 -28.00
CA GLY A 290 -3.65 -15.62 -26.97
C GLY A 290 -3.07 -14.21 -26.86
N ILE A 291 -1.75 -14.03 -27.03
CA ILE A 291 -1.11 -12.71 -27.03
C ILE A 291 -1.60 -11.87 -28.21
N LEU A 292 -1.74 -12.45 -29.40
CA LEU A 292 -2.23 -11.74 -30.58
C LEU A 292 -3.66 -11.20 -30.36
N GLU A 293 -4.54 -11.99 -29.76
CA GLU A 293 -5.89 -11.53 -29.38
C GLU A 293 -5.86 -10.35 -28.39
N LEU A 294 -4.94 -10.38 -27.40
CA LEU A 294 -4.79 -9.28 -26.45
C LEU A 294 -4.28 -7.99 -27.13
N GLU A 295 -3.36 -8.11 -28.09
CA GLU A 295 -2.83 -6.94 -28.84
C GLU A 295 -3.91 -6.39 -29.80
N GLU A 296 -4.65 -7.25 -30.53
CA GLU A 296 -5.76 -6.84 -31.39
C GLU A 296 -6.87 -6.15 -30.55
N GLY A 297 -7.21 -6.69 -29.40
CA GLY A 297 -8.13 -6.09 -28.41
C GLY A 297 -7.60 -4.83 -27.75
N LYS A 298 -6.39 -4.38 -28.07
CA LYS A 298 -5.75 -3.14 -27.56
C LYS A 298 -5.64 -3.07 -26.04
N LEU A 299 -5.50 -4.23 -25.36
CA LEU A 299 -5.41 -4.31 -23.90
C LEU A 299 -4.32 -3.36 -23.36
N ARG A 300 -3.12 -3.39 -23.94
CA ARG A 300 -1.99 -2.55 -23.55
C ARG A 300 -2.35 -1.06 -23.55
N VAL A 301 -2.89 -0.58 -24.65
CA VAL A 301 -3.29 0.82 -24.81
C VAL A 301 -4.38 1.21 -23.82
N THR A 302 -5.34 0.31 -23.58
CA THR A 302 -6.46 0.55 -22.65
C THR A 302 -5.95 0.69 -21.21
N LEU A 303 -5.04 -0.18 -20.78
CA LEU A 303 -4.45 -0.09 -19.44
C LEU A 303 -3.60 1.18 -19.25
N ILE A 304 -2.80 1.57 -20.25
CA ILE A 304 -2.05 2.83 -20.21
C ILE A 304 -3.01 4.01 -20.05
N LYS A 305 -4.07 4.07 -20.86
CA LYS A 305 -5.08 5.15 -20.76
C LYS A 305 -5.79 5.17 -19.41
N ALA A 306 -6.08 4.00 -18.84
CA ALA A 306 -6.71 3.91 -17.52
C ALA A 306 -5.83 4.55 -16.43
N VAL A 307 -4.53 4.21 -16.41
CA VAL A 307 -3.57 4.81 -15.46
C VAL A 307 -3.45 6.31 -15.67
N VAL A 308 -3.28 6.78 -16.91
CA VAL A 308 -3.17 8.22 -17.24
C VAL A 308 -4.41 8.98 -16.79
N LYS A 309 -5.61 8.46 -17.09
CA LYS A 309 -6.87 9.11 -16.70
C LYS A 309 -7.06 9.16 -15.18
N ALA A 310 -6.73 8.07 -14.48
CA ALA A 310 -6.80 8.02 -13.02
C ALA A 310 -5.80 8.99 -12.37
N THR A 311 -4.58 9.13 -12.93
CA THR A 311 -3.58 10.10 -12.49
C THR A 311 -4.06 11.53 -12.66
N SER A 312 -4.59 11.88 -13.83
CA SER A 312 -5.17 13.22 -14.08
C SER A 312 -6.27 13.56 -13.06
N ARG A 313 -7.18 12.58 -12.85
CA ARG A 313 -8.28 12.77 -11.90
C ARG A 313 -7.81 12.92 -10.45
N ALA A 314 -6.74 12.21 -10.08
CA ALA A 314 -6.15 12.35 -8.76
C ALA A 314 -5.70 13.79 -8.44
N GLY A 315 -5.12 14.50 -9.42
CA GLY A 315 -4.72 15.91 -9.26
C GLY A 315 -5.89 16.90 -9.08
N GLU A 316 -7.10 16.53 -9.51
CA GLU A 316 -8.28 17.40 -9.49
C GLU A 316 -9.07 17.31 -8.17
N LEU A 317 -9.00 16.18 -7.44
CA LEU A 317 -9.89 15.87 -6.32
C LEU A 317 -9.85 16.84 -5.13
N LEU A 318 -8.75 17.55 -4.90
CA LEU A 318 -8.62 18.50 -3.79
C LEU A 318 -9.47 19.77 -4.02
N PHE A 319 -9.68 20.15 -5.28
CA PHE A 319 -10.29 21.42 -5.67
C PHE A 319 -11.79 21.31 -6.00
N GLU A 320 -12.35 20.10 -5.98
CA GLU A 320 -13.78 19.91 -6.17
C GLU A 320 -14.54 20.02 -4.84
N LYS A 321 -15.56 20.92 -4.86
CA LYS A 321 -16.50 21.13 -3.75
C LYS A 321 -17.62 20.09 -3.77
#